data_db2c0aafc0fa2e49b7a1fd7cc54d981d
#
_entry.id   db2c0aafc0fa2e49b7a1fd7cc54d981d
#
_cell.length_a   1.000
_cell.length_b   1.000
_cell.length_c   1.000
_cell.angle_alpha   90.00
_cell.angle_beta   90.00
_cell.angle_gamma   90.00
#
_symmetry.space_group_name_H-M   'P 1'
#
loop_
_entity.id
_entity.type
_entity.pdbx_description
1 polymer ?
#
loop_
_entity_poly.entity_id
_entity_poly.type
_entity_poly.pdbx_seq_one_letter_code
_entity_poly.pdbx_strand_id
1 'polypeptide(L)'
;NKWPEFSKFILVMLMFSGACAGSTGGGMKVSRLVIMLKTVKKELLSYLHPRTVRKVKFNGRIVEHEVIRGINVYMIAYAFVLMFSVLIISIDNFDFTSNFTAVVATLNNIGPGLNIVGPTGNFSMYSNLSKIVMIFDMLAGRLELFPMLLLINPYTWKEIKIRKNKKMPAANVKLPAFLCS
;
A
#
# COMPACT_ATOMS: atom_id res chain seq x y z
N ASN A 1 8.67 -23.28 9.89
CA ASN A 1 8.55 -22.82 11.29
C ASN A 1 9.80 -23.07 12.17
N LYS A 2 10.80 -23.79 11.67
CA LYS A 2 12.07 -24.05 12.40
C LYS A 2 13.14 -22.98 12.19
N TRP A 3 12.82 -21.89 11.51
CA TRP A 3 13.78 -20.83 11.20
C TRP A 3 14.01 -19.93 12.40
N PRO A 4 15.24 -19.42 12.60
CA PRO A 4 15.55 -18.45 13.65
C PRO A 4 14.69 -17.19 13.50
N GLU A 5 14.37 -16.53 14.63
CA GLU A 5 13.52 -15.33 14.63
C GLU A 5 14.08 -14.20 13.75
N PHE A 6 15.40 -14.06 13.71
CA PHE A 6 16.06 -13.10 12.82
C PHE A 6 15.73 -13.33 11.33
N SER A 7 15.75 -14.58 10.89
CA SER A 7 15.40 -14.92 9.50
C SER A 7 13.92 -14.67 9.19
N LYS A 8 13.02 -14.95 10.15
CA LYS A 8 11.59 -14.62 10.03
C LYS A 8 11.39 -13.11 9.90
N PHE A 9 12.13 -12.31 10.70
CA PHE A 9 12.07 -10.85 10.62
C PHE A 9 12.52 -10.32 9.25
N ILE A 10 13.62 -10.86 8.69
CA ILE A 10 14.07 -10.50 7.33
C ILE A 10 12.99 -10.85 6.31
N LEU A 11 12.37 -12.01 6.40
CA LEU A 11 11.28 -12.40 5.49
C LEU A 11 10.12 -11.41 5.57
N VAL A 12 9.69 -11.03 6.77
CA VAL A 12 8.63 -10.04 6.96
C VAL A 12 9.02 -8.69 6.34
N MET A 13 10.26 -8.24 6.52
CA MET A 13 10.75 -7.01 5.88
C MET A 13 10.73 -7.11 4.34
N LEU A 14 11.10 -8.26 3.79
CA LEU A 14 11.01 -8.51 2.35
C LEU A 14 9.56 -8.56 1.85
N MET A 15 8.61 -9.01 2.66
CA MET A 15 7.18 -9.00 2.31
C MET A 15 6.65 -7.57 2.10
N PHE A 16 7.19 -6.57 2.82
CA PHE A 16 6.88 -5.15 2.57
C PHE A 16 7.58 -4.58 1.34
N SER A 17 8.72 -5.17 0.96
CA SER A 17 9.46 -4.77 -0.24
C SER A 17 8.76 -5.32 -1.48
N GLY A 18 7.79 -4.58 -1.96
CA GLY A 18 7.01 -4.94 -3.14
C GLY A 18 7.79 -4.95 -4.44
N ALA A 19 7.11 -5.14 -5.54
CA ALA A 19 7.67 -5.24 -6.88
C ALA A 19 8.20 -3.90 -7.43
N CYS A 20 8.96 -3.96 -8.53
CA CYS A 20 9.47 -2.78 -9.23
C CYS A 20 8.35 -1.89 -9.78
N ALA A 21 8.66 -0.62 -10.04
CA ALA A 21 7.76 0.28 -10.76
C ALA A 21 7.36 -0.30 -12.12
N GLY A 22 6.07 -0.28 -12.45
CA GLY A 22 5.55 -0.87 -13.68
C GLY A 22 5.28 -2.38 -13.63
N SER A 23 5.62 -3.06 -12.53
CA SER A 23 5.24 -4.45 -12.31
C SER A 23 3.77 -4.58 -11.92
N THR A 24 3.14 -5.69 -12.32
CA THR A 24 1.78 -6.09 -11.89
C THR A 24 1.74 -6.62 -10.45
N GLY A 25 2.88 -6.70 -9.75
CA GLY A 25 2.95 -7.12 -8.35
C GLY A 25 2.17 -6.18 -7.43
N GLY A 26 1.49 -6.76 -6.44
CA GLY A 26 0.77 -6.01 -5.42
C GLY A 26 1.69 -5.33 -4.41
N GLY A 27 1.08 -4.58 -3.49
CA GLY A 27 1.77 -3.99 -2.35
C GLY A 27 2.55 -2.71 -2.63
N MET A 28 3.50 -2.44 -1.74
CA MET A 28 4.31 -1.22 -1.78
C MET A 28 5.42 -1.33 -2.82
N LYS A 29 5.35 -0.51 -3.88
CA LYS A 29 6.39 -0.49 -4.92
C LYS A 29 7.72 0.05 -4.36
N VAL A 30 8.85 -0.59 -4.71
CA VAL A 30 10.19 -0.18 -4.27
C VAL A 30 10.50 1.28 -4.63
N SER A 31 10.04 1.77 -5.78
CA SER A 31 10.22 3.16 -6.20
C SER A 31 9.62 4.16 -5.19
N ARG A 32 8.43 3.86 -4.65
CA ARG A 32 7.77 4.71 -3.63
C ARG A 32 8.57 4.74 -2.33
N LEU A 33 9.09 3.58 -1.91
CA LEU A 33 9.93 3.48 -0.72
C LEU A 33 11.23 4.30 -0.87
N VAL A 34 11.90 4.20 -2.02
CA VAL A 34 13.13 4.96 -2.29
C VAL A 34 12.87 6.47 -2.32
N ILE A 35 11.77 6.92 -2.95
CA ILE A 35 11.41 8.34 -2.98
C ILE A 35 11.09 8.83 -1.57
N MET A 36 10.37 8.04 -0.77
CA MET A 36 10.07 8.37 0.63
C MET A 36 11.34 8.53 1.47
N LEU A 37 12.28 7.58 1.38
CA LEU A 37 13.57 7.67 2.11
C LEU A 37 14.38 8.90 1.68
N LYS A 38 14.40 9.23 0.38
CA LYS A 38 15.04 10.45 -0.12
C LYS A 38 14.33 11.70 0.37
N THR A 39 13.00 11.68 0.49
CA THR A 39 12.22 12.79 1.05
C THR A 39 12.54 13.00 2.52
N VAL A 40 12.57 11.95 3.32
CA VAL A 40 12.97 12.01 4.73
C VAL A 40 14.39 12.58 4.86
N LYS A 41 15.34 12.08 4.07
CA LYS A 41 16.70 12.61 4.05
C LYS A 41 16.75 14.10 3.68
N LYS A 42 15.95 14.52 2.69
CA LYS A 42 15.85 15.92 2.30
C LYS A 42 15.33 16.79 3.45
N GLU A 43 14.26 16.34 4.12
CA GLU A 43 13.67 17.09 5.25
C GLU A 43 14.66 17.20 6.41
N LEU A 44 15.33 16.12 6.81
CA LEU A 44 16.37 16.16 7.84
C LEU A 44 17.49 17.14 7.51
N LEU A 45 17.95 17.15 6.24
CA LEU A 45 18.98 18.10 5.79
C LEU A 45 18.46 19.54 5.71
N SER A 46 17.17 19.75 5.49
CA SER A 46 16.53 21.08 5.51
C SER A 46 16.51 21.66 6.92
N TYR A 47 16.30 20.84 7.95
CA TYR A 47 16.42 21.29 9.35
C TYR A 47 17.85 21.76 9.70
N LEU A 48 18.88 21.08 9.15
CA LEU A 48 20.27 21.47 9.39
C LEU A 48 20.70 22.72 8.60
N HIS A 49 20.14 22.91 7.40
CA HIS A 49 20.52 23.99 6.48
C HIS A 49 19.26 24.65 5.88
N PRO A 50 18.53 25.49 6.63
CA PRO A 50 17.21 25.98 6.22
C PRO A 50 17.24 26.91 4.98
N ARG A 51 18.38 27.50 4.66
CA ARG A 51 18.54 28.41 3.48
C ARG A 51 18.78 27.65 2.17
N THR A 52 18.93 26.32 2.19
CA THR A 52 19.24 25.54 0.99
C THR A 52 17.99 24.89 0.42
N VAL A 53 17.55 25.32 -0.77
CA VAL A 53 16.45 24.68 -1.49
C VAL A 53 16.95 23.40 -2.16
N ARG A 54 16.59 22.25 -1.63
CA ARG A 54 16.94 20.93 -2.18
C ARG A 54 15.74 20.28 -2.85
N LYS A 55 15.93 19.80 -4.10
CA LYS A 55 14.91 19.04 -4.83
C LYS A 55 15.23 17.55 -4.76
N VAL A 56 14.19 16.71 -4.55
CA VAL A 56 14.34 15.26 -4.60
C VAL A 56 14.56 14.83 -6.04
N LYS A 57 15.60 14.05 -6.31
CA LYS A 57 15.89 13.49 -7.64
C LYS A 57 15.72 11.99 -7.64
N PHE A 58 15.04 11.44 -8.64
CA PHE A 58 14.89 10.01 -8.89
C PHE A 58 15.26 9.73 -10.36
N ASN A 59 16.18 8.80 -10.61
CA ASN A 59 16.72 8.49 -11.94
C ASN A 59 17.17 9.73 -12.74
N GLY A 60 17.86 10.67 -12.09
CA GLY A 60 18.34 11.92 -12.73
C GLY A 60 17.28 13.01 -12.96
N ARG A 61 15.99 12.70 -12.78
CA ARG A 61 14.88 13.64 -12.93
C ARG A 61 14.44 14.20 -11.58
N ILE A 62 13.99 15.46 -11.59
CA ILE A 62 13.41 16.09 -10.40
C ILE A 62 12.01 15.53 -10.19
N VAL A 63 11.73 15.04 -8.98
CA VAL A 63 10.40 14.55 -8.59
C VAL A 63 9.54 15.77 -8.23
N GLU A 64 8.38 15.90 -8.87
CA GLU A 64 7.42 16.96 -8.61
C GLU A 64 6.84 16.85 -7.19
N HIS A 65 6.48 17.97 -6.60
CA HIS A 65 5.93 18.02 -5.24
C HIS A 65 4.60 17.26 -5.13
N GLU A 66 3.79 17.28 -6.19
CA GLU A 66 2.53 16.54 -6.25
C GLU A 66 2.73 15.02 -6.13
N VAL A 67 3.77 14.49 -6.79
CA VAL A 67 4.14 13.07 -6.71
C VAL A 67 4.56 12.69 -5.29
N ILE A 68 5.42 13.51 -4.65
CA ILE A 68 5.87 13.27 -3.28
C ILE A 68 4.68 13.28 -2.31
N ARG A 69 3.80 14.29 -2.42
CA ARG A 69 2.59 14.39 -1.60
C ARG A 69 1.73 13.15 -1.73
N GLY A 70 1.53 12.70 -2.93
CA GLY A 70 0.70 11.55 -3.15
C GLY A 70 1.32 10.24 -2.65
N ILE A 71 2.65 10.05 -2.76
CA ILE A 71 3.32 8.92 -2.14
C ILE A 71 3.10 8.93 -0.63
N ASN A 72 3.21 10.09 0.02
CA ASN A 72 2.97 10.21 1.45
C ASN A 72 1.52 9.84 1.82
N VAL A 73 0.53 10.36 1.08
CA VAL A 73 -0.89 10.02 1.31
C VAL A 73 -1.13 8.53 1.10
N TYR A 74 -0.53 7.93 0.05
CA TYR A 74 -0.60 6.49 -0.18
C TYR A 74 -0.04 5.69 1.00
N MET A 75 1.13 6.07 1.52
CA MET A 75 1.76 5.38 2.64
C MET A 75 0.91 5.44 3.92
N ILE A 76 0.31 6.60 4.19
CA ILE A 76 -0.60 6.78 5.32
C ILE A 76 -1.84 5.88 5.13
N ALA A 77 -2.48 5.91 3.96
CA ALA A 77 -3.64 5.09 3.67
C ALA A 77 -3.32 3.58 3.77
N TYR A 78 -2.16 3.16 3.24
CA TYR A 78 -1.67 1.78 3.34
C TYR A 78 -1.51 1.34 4.81
N ALA A 79 -0.89 2.19 5.64
CA ALA A 79 -0.72 1.91 7.06
C ALA A 79 -2.07 1.81 7.79
N PHE A 80 -3.02 2.69 7.49
CA PHE A 80 -4.38 2.61 8.06
C PHE A 80 -5.10 1.32 7.68
N VAL A 81 -5.08 0.92 6.40
CA VAL A 81 -5.71 -0.32 5.95
C VAL A 81 -5.07 -1.51 6.65
N LEU A 82 -3.73 -1.58 6.68
CA LEU A 82 -3.00 -2.64 7.35
C LEU A 82 -3.38 -2.74 8.83
N MET A 83 -3.34 -1.63 9.57
CA MET A 83 -3.69 -1.60 11.00
C MET A 83 -5.14 -2.03 11.24
N PHE A 84 -6.07 -1.54 10.43
CA PHE A 84 -7.48 -1.86 10.56
C PHE A 84 -7.76 -3.34 10.25
N SER A 85 -7.15 -3.89 9.21
CA SER A 85 -7.28 -5.31 8.85
C SER A 85 -6.71 -6.21 9.94
N VAL A 86 -5.52 -5.90 10.48
CA VAL A 86 -4.94 -6.65 11.61
C VAL A 86 -5.87 -6.63 12.80
N LEU A 87 -6.47 -5.48 13.12
CA LEU A 87 -7.37 -5.33 14.25
C LEU A 87 -8.63 -6.21 14.11
N ILE A 88 -9.24 -6.24 12.92
CA ILE A 88 -10.42 -7.09 12.68
C ILE A 88 -10.05 -8.58 12.75
N ILE A 89 -8.94 -8.97 12.11
CA ILE A 89 -8.51 -10.38 12.06
C ILE A 89 -8.10 -10.88 13.46
N SER A 90 -7.66 -9.98 14.35
CA SER A 90 -7.34 -10.33 15.74
C SER A 90 -8.54 -10.83 16.54
N ILE A 91 -9.77 -10.63 16.07
CA ILE A 91 -11.00 -11.18 16.70
C ILE A 91 -10.96 -12.72 16.71
N ASP A 92 -10.27 -13.37 15.77
CA ASP A 92 -10.17 -14.82 15.68
C ASP A 92 -9.23 -15.44 16.74
N ASN A 93 -8.59 -14.62 17.59
CA ASN A 93 -7.73 -15.05 18.72
C ASN A 93 -6.53 -15.93 18.34
N PHE A 94 -6.02 -15.81 17.12
CA PHE A 94 -4.74 -16.41 16.75
C PHE A 94 -3.56 -15.56 17.24
N ASP A 95 -2.36 -16.13 17.23
CA ASP A 95 -1.16 -15.41 17.62
C ASP A 95 -0.90 -14.20 16.72
N PHE A 96 -0.32 -13.14 17.29
CA PHE A 96 -0.07 -11.88 16.60
C PHE A 96 0.75 -12.07 15.32
N THR A 97 1.76 -12.95 15.34
CA THR A 97 2.61 -13.23 14.18
C THR A 97 1.80 -13.81 13.02
N SER A 98 0.88 -14.76 13.29
CA SER A 98 0.01 -15.33 12.27
C SER A 98 -0.94 -14.28 11.69
N ASN A 99 -1.62 -13.50 12.54
CA ASN A 99 -2.56 -12.47 12.10
C ASN A 99 -1.85 -11.38 11.29
N PHE A 100 -0.74 -10.85 11.80
CA PHE A 100 0.02 -9.81 11.14
C PHE A 100 0.56 -10.26 9.78
N THR A 101 1.19 -11.45 9.72
CA THR A 101 1.76 -11.95 8.47
C THR A 101 0.68 -12.39 7.48
N ALA A 102 -0.50 -12.82 7.94
CA ALA A 102 -1.65 -13.08 7.08
C ALA A 102 -2.11 -11.80 6.36
N VAL A 103 -2.29 -10.70 7.10
CA VAL A 103 -2.66 -9.41 6.50
C VAL A 103 -1.58 -8.90 5.55
N VAL A 104 -0.31 -8.94 5.96
CA VAL A 104 0.80 -8.50 5.10
C VAL A 104 0.86 -9.34 3.81
N ALA A 105 0.68 -10.66 3.91
CA ALA A 105 0.70 -11.56 2.77
C ALA A 105 -0.46 -11.29 1.80
N THR A 106 -1.65 -11.02 2.30
CA THR A 106 -2.85 -10.72 1.49
C THR A 106 -2.76 -9.34 0.87
N LEU A 107 -2.42 -8.31 1.64
CA LEU A 107 -2.31 -6.92 1.16
C LEU A 107 -1.19 -6.73 0.12
N ASN A 108 -0.09 -7.48 0.24
CA ASN A 108 1.00 -7.44 -0.75
C ASN A 108 0.86 -8.52 -1.85
N ASN A 109 -0.18 -9.35 -1.81
CA ASN A 109 -0.43 -10.41 -2.78
C ASN A 109 0.75 -11.41 -2.93
N ILE A 110 1.36 -11.80 -1.79
CA ILE A 110 2.50 -12.70 -1.74
C ILE A 110 2.05 -14.17 -1.69
N GLY A 111 1.00 -14.44 -0.90
CA GLY A 111 0.42 -15.77 -0.67
C GLY A 111 0.72 -16.31 0.73
N PRO A 112 1.85 -16.99 0.99
CA PRO A 112 2.11 -17.55 2.31
C PRO A 112 2.54 -16.48 3.32
N GLY A 113 2.05 -16.61 4.57
CA GLY A 113 2.53 -15.88 5.74
C GLY A 113 3.50 -16.72 6.58
N LEU A 114 3.48 -16.53 7.89
CA LEU A 114 4.25 -17.30 8.87
C LEU A 114 3.32 -18.09 9.80
N ASN A 115 3.87 -19.05 10.53
CA ASN A 115 3.18 -19.93 11.48
C ASN A 115 1.97 -20.64 10.84
N ILE A 116 0.74 -20.34 11.27
CA ILE A 116 -0.50 -21.02 10.84
C ILE A 116 -0.74 -20.83 9.33
N VAL A 117 -0.46 -19.64 8.81
CA VAL A 117 -0.59 -19.29 7.38
C VAL A 117 0.70 -19.47 6.59
N GLY A 118 1.64 -20.23 7.15
CA GLY A 118 2.90 -20.58 6.49
C GLY A 118 2.71 -21.46 5.25
N PRO A 119 3.82 -21.81 4.56
CA PRO A 119 3.79 -22.60 3.31
C PRO A 119 3.11 -23.96 3.44
N THR A 120 3.04 -24.52 4.63
CA THR A 120 2.37 -25.80 4.94
C THR A 120 0.98 -25.65 5.54
N GLY A 121 0.57 -24.40 5.81
CA GLY A 121 -0.73 -24.05 6.37
C GLY A 121 -1.70 -23.52 5.32
N ASN A 122 -2.88 -23.13 5.79
CA ASN A 122 -3.91 -22.51 4.93
C ASN A 122 -4.74 -21.49 5.72
N PHE A 123 -5.52 -20.69 5.02
CA PHE A 123 -6.40 -19.68 5.58
C PHE A 123 -7.77 -20.23 6.01
N SER A 124 -8.02 -21.54 5.93
CA SER A 124 -9.33 -22.13 6.21
C SER A 124 -9.77 -21.96 7.66
N MET A 125 -8.82 -21.85 8.57
CA MET A 125 -9.07 -21.75 10.03
C MET A 125 -9.66 -20.39 10.44
N TYR A 126 -9.50 -19.35 9.62
CA TYR A 126 -10.05 -18.03 9.90
C TYR A 126 -11.57 -17.97 9.71
N SER A 127 -12.22 -17.10 10.48
CA SER A 127 -13.66 -16.86 10.37
C SER A 127 -14.03 -16.30 8.98
N ASN A 128 -15.31 -16.40 8.63
CA ASN A 128 -15.81 -15.86 7.36
C ASN A 128 -15.63 -14.34 7.28
N LEU A 129 -15.71 -13.62 8.39
CA LEU A 129 -15.48 -12.19 8.47
C LEU A 129 -14.02 -11.86 8.12
N SER A 130 -13.06 -12.54 8.75
CA SER A 130 -11.63 -12.36 8.47
C SER A 130 -11.29 -12.71 7.02
N LYS A 131 -11.91 -13.74 6.44
CA LYS A 131 -11.75 -14.07 5.02
C LYS A 131 -12.24 -12.97 4.10
N ILE A 132 -13.37 -12.32 4.40
CA ILE A 132 -13.88 -11.19 3.62
C ILE A 132 -12.90 -10.01 3.68
N VAL A 133 -12.35 -9.70 4.87
CA VAL A 133 -11.34 -8.65 5.02
C VAL A 133 -10.08 -8.97 4.22
N MET A 134 -9.59 -10.20 4.27
CA MET A 134 -8.43 -10.63 3.49
C MET A 134 -8.68 -10.54 1.96
N ILE A 135 -9.88 -10.86 1.49
CA ILE A 135 -10.26 -10.69 0.07
C ILE A 135 -10.22 -9.20 -0.30
N PHE A 136 -10.74 -8.35 0.58
CA PHE A 136 -10.67 -6.89 0.37
C PHE A 136 -9.23 -6.41 0.31
N ASP A 137 -8.37 -6.87 1.22
CA ASP A 137 -6.94 -6.54 1.25
C ASP A 137 -6.22 -6.98 -0.03
N MET A 138 -6.52 -8.18 -0.53
CA MET A 138 -5.97 -8.68 -1.80
C MET A 138 -6.38 -7.80 -2.99
N LEU A 139 -7.65 -7.37 -3.04
CA LEU A 139 -8.14 -6.45 -4.07
C LEU A 139 -7.50 -5.07 -3.96
N ALA A 140 -7.41 -4.53 -2.74
CA ALA A 140 -6.79 -3.24 -2.47
C ALA A 140 -5.30 -3.22 -2.86
N GLY A 141 -4.59 -4.30 -2.54
CA GLY A 141 -3.18 -4.47 -2.90
C GLY A 141 -2.94 -4.61 -4.42
N ARG A 142 -3.90 -5.22 -5.14
CA ARG A 142 -3.77 -5.48 -6.58
C ARG A 142 -4.18 -4.29 -7.46
N LEU A 143 -5.32 -3.66 -7.14
CA LEU A 143 -5.90 -2.56 -7.93
C LEU A 143 -5.28 -1.21 -7.63
N GLU A 144 -4.26 -1.15 -6.78
CA GLU A 144 -3.78 0.04 -6.09
C GLU A 144 -4.86 0.67 -5.17
N LEU A 145 -4.43 1.07 -4.00
CA LEU A 145 -5.31 1.48 -2.89
C LEU A 145 -6.22 2.66 -3.26
N PHE A 146 -5.73 3.61 -4.08
CA PHE A 146 -6.49 4.81 -4.44
C PHE A 146 -7.71 4.53 -5.33
N PRO A 147 -7.61 3.79 -6.45
CA PRO A 147 -8.78 3.43 -7.24
C PRO A 147 -9.84 2.70 -6.43
N MET A 148 -9.43 1.82 -5.51
CA MET A 148 -10.33 1.07 -4.64
C MET A 148 -11.07 2.00 -3.66
N LEU A 149 -10.36 2.91 -3.00
CA LEU A 149 -10.97 3.90 -2.09
C LEU A 149 -11.90 4.86 -2.83
N LEU A 150 -11.57 5.24 -4.07
CA LEU A 150 -12.44 6.07 -4.91
C LEU A 150 -13.73 5.34 -5.31
N LEU A 151 -13.68 4.04 -5.56
CA LEU A 151 -14.87 3.23 -5.86
C LEU A 151 -15.85 3.15 -4.67
N ILE A 152 -15.33 3.10 -3.44
CA ILE A 152 -16.13 3.02 -2.22
C ILE A 152 -16.73 4.40 -1.86
N ASN A 153 -16.12 5.49 -2.30
CA ASN A 153 -16.58 6.83 -1.96
C ASN A 153 -17.85 7.21 -2.74
N PRO A 154 -19.02 7.42 -2.07
CA PRO A 154 -20.27 7.75 -2.73
C PRO A 154 -20.25 9.10 -3.46
N TYR A 155 -19.32 9.99 -3.10
CA TYR A 155 -19.15 11.28 -3.76
C TYR A 155 -18.68 11.13 -5.20
N THR A 156 -17.81 10.18 -5.48
CA THR A 156 -17.30 9.86 -6.83
C THR A 156 -18.44 9.45 -7.76
N TRP A 157 -19.39 8.66 -7.26
CA TRP A 157 -20.57 8.23 -8.03
C TRP A 157 -21.53 9.38 -8.33
N LYS A 158 -21.66 10.36 -7.41
CA LYS A 158 -22.46 11.57 -7.64
C LYS A 158 -21.86 12.44 -8.74
N GLU A 159 -20.54 12.66 -8.73
CA GLU A 159 -19.85 13.43 -9.78
C GLU A 159 -19.94 12.76 -11.16
N ILE A 160 -19.77 11.44 -11.23
CA ILE A 160 -19.90 10.68 -12.47
C ILE A 160 -21.33 10.83 -13.03
N LYS A 161 -22.36 10.76 -12.17
CA LYS A 161 -23.76 10.92 -12.55
C LYS A 161 -24.07 12.33 -13.06
N ILE A 162 -23.53 13.37 -12.43
CA ILE A 162 -23.67 14.78 -12.84
C ILE A 162 -22.98 15.03 -14.19
N ARG A 163 -21.76 14.48 -14.41
CA ARG A 163 -21.05 14.58 -15.68
C ARG A 163 -21.78 13.89 -16.83
N LYS A 164 -22.36 12.71 -16.58
CA LYS A 164 -23.13 11.97 -17.57
C LYS A 164 -24.38 12.74 -18.02
N ASN A 165 -25.02 13.48 -17.09
CA ASN A 165 -26.17 14.30 -17.40
C ASN A 165 -25.81 15.63 -18.11
N LYS A 166 -24.61 16.16 -17.89
CA LYS A 166 -24.18 17.45 -18.47
C LYS A 166 -23.51 17.34 -19.84
N LYS A 167 -23.37 16.15 -20.45
CA LYS A 167 -22.69 15.96 -21.77
C LYS A 167 -21.38 16.77 -21.92
N MET A 168 -20.62 16.97 -20.84
CA MET A 168 -19.35 17.69 -20.94
C MET A 168 -18.29 16.81 -21.61
N PRO A 169 -17.51 17.34 -22.57
CA PRO A 169 -16.43 16.60 -23.21
C PRO A 169 -15.40 16.16 -22.17
N ALA A 170 -14.81 15.00 -22.40
CA ALA A 170 -13.85 14.31 -21.50
C ALA A 170 -12.48 15.01 -21.31
N ALA A 171 -12.37 16.26 -21.73
CA ALA A 171 -11.16 17.07 -21.63
C ALA A 171 -11.07 17.72 -20.23
N ASN A 172 -10.09 17.29 -19.44
CA ASN A 172 -9.62 17.77 -18.14
C ASN A 172 -9.98 16.93 -16.92
N VAL A 173 -9.95 15.59 -17.04
CA VAL A 173 -9.53 14.81 -15.90
C VAL A 173 -8.01 14.74 -15.95
N LYS A 174 -7.30 15.63 -15.27
CA LYS A 174 -5.96 15.32 -14.80
C LYS A 174 -6.13 14.13 -13.84
N LEU A 175 -6.07 12.92 -14.39
CA LEU A 175 -5.82 11.75 -13.55
C LEU A 175 -4.56 12.09 -12.74
N PRO A 176 -4.59 11.91 -11.43
CA PRO A 176 -3.40 12.14 -10.63
C PRO A 176 -2.28 11.31 -11.24
N ALA A 177 -1.11 11.90 -11.41
CA ALA A 177 0.07 11.34 -12.09
C ALA A 177 0.56 9.98 -11.50
N PHE A 178 -0.16 9.45 -10.54
CA PHE A 178 0.02 8.16 -9.87
C PHE A 178 -0.34 6.93 -10.72
N LEU A 179 -1.17 7.09 -11.74
CA LEU A 179 -1.61 5.96 -12.58
C LEU A 179 -0.70 5.69 -13.77
N CYS A 180 0.30 6.54 -14.01
CA CYS A 180 1.20 6.43 -15.16
C CYS A 180 2.66 6.11 -14.80
N SER A 181 2.95 5.61 -13.60
CA SER A 181 4.32 5.20 -13.24
C SER A 181 4.36 3.80 -12.65
#